data_603b048f09b203cf3596a9f5ab62173e
#
_entry.id   603b048f09b203cf3596a9f5ab62173e
#
_cell.length_a   1.000
_cell.length_b   1.000
_cell.length_c   1.000
_cell.angle_alpha   90.00
_cell.angle_beta   90.00
_cell.angle_gamma   90.00
#
_symmetry.space_group_name_H-M   'P 1'
#
loop_
_entity.id
_entity.type
_entity.pdbx_description
1 polymer ?
#
loop_
_entity_poly.entity_id
_entity_poly.type
_entity_poly.pdbx_seq_one_letter_code
_entity_poly.pdbx_strand_id
1 'polypeptide(L)'
;NGKIALLKGRSNYLCLHRLRQHGGSSTLLDRTTMVELSDVRRWATSTKSGDMGEMKSLAEDAKVLPFVTSTMDNCLGKDCPDYEDCYMIKARRKALDADLVVVNHHLFFADMALKDTGFGELIPEADVVIFDEAHQIPDIASEYFGESLSSRQLHDLSRDLELVYRTSLKDAKQLHTAGEKCKMTSADLRLLFPEQAQKGNWREMLTRDEVQTQISKLNDALNILYEVIKLHLSRDKDLDSIFERVSDARAKLARLTDAGQKGVSLW
;
A
#
# COMPACT_ATOMS: atom_id res chain seq x y z
N ASN A 1 -15.30 -30.83 16.91
CA ASN A 1 -15.61 -29.46 16.46
C ASN A 1 -14.29 -28.80 16.03
N GLY A 2 -14.03 -28.79 14.71
CA GLY A 2 -12.86 -28.11 14.17
C GLY A 2 -12.92 -26.58 14.37
N LYS A 3 -11.78 -25.95 14.61
CA LYS A 3 -11.65 -24.49 14.69
C LYS A 3 -11.58 -23.90 13.27
N ILE A 4 -12.43 -22.94 12.98
CA ILE A 4 -12.46 -22.25 11.68
C ILE A 4 -12.03 -20.78 11.89
N ALA A 5 -11.16 -20.28 11.02
CA ALA A 5 -10.76 -18.88 10.99
C ALA A 5 -10.97 -18.29 9.59
N LEU A 6 -11.43 -17.04 9.55
CA LEU A 6 -11.43 -16.20 8.36
C LEU A 6 -10.28 -15.20 8.50
N LEU A 7 -9.36 -15.21 7.54
CA LEU A 7 -8.25 -14.26 7.48
C LEU A 7 -8.42 -13.37 6.26
N LYS A 8 -8.43 -12.08 6.48
CA LYS A 8 -8.52 -11.04 5.45
C LYS A 8 -7.18 -10.34 5.27
N GLY A 9 -7.01 -9.65 4.15
CA GLY A 9 -5.88 -8.77 3.94
C GLY A 9 -5.86 -7.61 4.95
N ARG A 10 -4.68 -7.06 5.23
CA ARG A 10 -4.50 -6.02 6.26
C ARG A 10 -5.31 -4.74 6.02
N SER A 11 -5.65 -4.41 4.78
CA SER A 11 -6.52 -3.28 4.43
C SER A 11 -7.98 -3.45 4.89
N ASN A 12 -8.35 -4.65 5.35
CA ASN A 12 -9.67 -4.91 5.92
C ASN A 12 -9.72 -4.72 7.45
N TYR A 13 -8.60 -4.45 8.09
CA TYR A 13 -8.54 -4.27 9.54
C TYR A 13 -8.19 -2.83 9.90
N LEU A 14 -8.80 -2.36 11.00
CA LEU A 14 -8.42 -1.09 11.63
C LEU A 14 -6.94 -1.12 12.02
N CYS A 15 -6.19 -0.13 11.58
CA CYS A 15 -4.80 0.09 11.97
C CYS A 15 -4.74 1.13 13.10
N LEU A 16 -4.41 0.70 14.31
CA LEU A 16 -4.33 1.58 15.48
C LEU A 16 -3.26 2.66 15.33
N HIS A 17 -2.13 2.32 14.73
CA HIS A 17 -1.05 3.26 14.43
C HIS A 17 -1.54 4.42 13.54
N ARG A 18 -2.15 4.09 12.40
CA ARG A 18 -2.67 5.10 11.47
C ARG A 18 -3.81 5.91 12.07
N LEU A 19 -4.73 5.26 12.81
CA LEU A 19 -5.81 5.96 13.50
C LEU A 19 -5.28 7.03 14.46
N ARG A 20 -4.19 6.76 15.17
CA ARG A 20 -3.55 7.75 16.07
C ARG A 20 -2.85 8.85 15.31
N GLN A 21 -2.11 8.53 14.27
CA GLN A 21 -1.41 9.53 13.44
C GLN A 21 -2.38 10.55 12.84
N HIS A 22 -3.50 10.10 12.29
CA HIS A 22 -4.50 10.98 11.71
C HIS A 22 -5.38 11.68 12.76
N GLY A 23 -5.25 11.27 14.01
CA GLY A 23 -5.95 11.84 15.14
C GLY A 23 -5.70 13.32 15.41
N GLY A 24 -4.55 13.84 15.02
CA GLY A 24 -4.14 15.22 15.22
C GLY A 24 -4.17 16.12 13.98
N SER A 25 -4.46 15.57 12.79
CA SER A 25 -4.29 16.28 11.50
C SER A 25 -5.62 16.65 10.85
N SER A 26 -6.41 17.49 11.49
CA SER A 26 -7.68 17.99 10.92
C SER A 26 -7.51 18.81 9.62
N THR A 27 -6.31 19.30 9.33
CA THR A 27 -6.04 20.18 8.17
C THR A 27 -5.85 19.45 6.85
N LEU A 28 -5.69 18.11 6.86
CA LEU A 28 -5.46 17.30 5.66
C LEU A 28 -6.73 16.62 5.12
N LEU A 29 -7.79 16.61 5.91
CA LEU A 29 -9.00 15.86 5.61
C LEU A 29 -10.15 16.81 5.26
N ASP A 30 -10.94 16.42 4.26
CA ASP A 30 -12.19 17.11 3.99
C ASP A 30 -13.23 16.85 5.11
N ARG A 31 -14.31 17.63 5.12
CA ARG A 31 -15.34 17.55 6.16
C ARG A 31 -15.98 16.16 6.27
N THR A 32 -16.23 15.51 5.14
CA THR A 32 -16.81 14.17 5.09
C THR A 32 -15.88 13.14 5.73
N THR A 33 -14.63 13.14 5.33
CA THR A 33 -13.60 12.24 5.88
C THR A 33 -13.37 12.46 7.37
N MET A 34 -13.50 13.72 7.86
CA MET A 34 -13.42 14.03 9.30
C MET A 34 -14.57 13.42 10.09
N VAL A 35 -15.81 13.45 9.55
CA VAL A 35 -16.97 12.81 10.18
C VAL A 35 -16.79 11.30 10.21
N GLU A 36 -16.42 10.69 9.09
CA GLU A 36 -16.13 9.27 9.00
C GLU A 36 -15.03 8.85 10.00
N LEU A 37 -13.95 9.64 10.13
CA LEU A 37 -12.87 9.40 11.09
C LEU A 37 -13.37 9.44 12.54
N SER A 38 -14.26 10.37 12.87
CA SER A 38 -14.89 10.45 14.20
C SER A 38 -15.71 9.20 14.50
N ASP A 39 -16.46 8.70 13.52
CA ASP A 39 -17.25 7.48 13.67
C ASP A 39 -16.36 6.24 13.82
N VAL A 40 -15.30 6.14 13.04
CA VAL A 40 -14.28 5.06 13.18
C VAL A 40 -13.67 5.09 14.58
N ARG A 41 -13.32 6.25 15.12
CA ARG A 41 -12.77 6.37 16.48
C ARG A 41 -13.74 5.88 17.54
N ARG A 42 -15.02 6.24 17.42
CA ARG A 42 -16.05 5.78 18.35
C ARG A 42 -16.20 4.26 18.27
N TRP A 43 -16.26 3.71 17.06
CA TRP A 43 -16.35 2.27 16.84
C TRP A 43 -15.10 1.53 17.35
N ALA A 44 -13.91 2.11 17.21
CA ALA A 44 -12.64 1.54 17.67
C ALA A 44 -12.61 1.25 19.18
N THR A 45 -13.41 1.96 19.98
CA THR A 45 -13.51 1.71 21.43
C THR A 45 -14.30 0.46 21.80
N SER A 46 -15.07 -0.10 20.87
CA SER A 46 -15.97 -1.23 21.12
C SER A 46 -15.66 -2.47 20.29
N THR A 47 -14.98 -2.32 19.15
CA THR A 47 -14.66 -3.47 18.29
C THR A 47 -13.69 -4.44 18.97
N LYS A 48 -13.93 -5.74 18.79
CA LYS A 48 -13.05 -6.81 19.26
C LYS A 48 -12.20 -7.40 18.12
N SER A 49 -12.71 -7.35 16.91
CA SER A 49 -12.07 -7.91 15.71
C SER A 49 -11.25 -6.88 14.94
N GLY A 50 -11.63 -5.59 15.01
CA GLY A 50 -11.11 -4.55 14.15
C GLY A 50 -11.45 -4.73 12.67
N ASP A 51 -12.32 -5.66 12.31
CA ASP A 51 -12.75 -5.90 10.92
C ASP A 51 -13.65 -4.75 10.44
N MET A 52 -13.14 -3.93 9.52
CA MET A 52 -13.86 -2.77 8.99
C MET A 52 -15.21 -3.14 8.36
N GLY A 53 -15.36 -4.35 7.84
CA GLY A 53 -16.63 -4.86 7.30
C GLY A 53 -17.74 -5.02 8.36
N GLU A 54 -17.41 -5.03 9.65
CA GLU A 54 -18.40 -5.03 10.74
C GLU A 54 -18.99 -3.63 11.00
N MET A 55 -18.35 -2.57 10.54
CA MET A 55 -18.81 -1.21 10.69
C MET A 55 -19.85 -0.85 9.63
N LYS A 56 -21.10 -1.26 9.85
CA LYS A 56 -22.21 -1.11 8.89
C LYS A 56 -22.56 0.34 8.51
N SER A 57 -22.13 1.31 9.31
CA SER A 57 -22.34 2.74 9.05
C SER A 57 -21.33 3.33 8.06
N LEU A 58 -20.28 2.59 7.71
CA LEU A 58 -19.23 3.04 6.79
C LEU A 58 -19.41 2.38 5.41
N ALA A 59 -19.34 3.16 4.35
CA ALA A 59 -19.35 2.65 2.98
C ALA A 59 -18.08 1.85 2.67
N GLU A 60 -18.17 0.87 1.77
CA GLU A 60 -17.02 0.05 1.38
C GLU A 60 -15.92 0.84 0.68
N ASP A 61 -16.26 1.96 0.04
CA ASP A 61 -15.38 2.90 -0.64
C ASP A 61 -15.16 4.20 0.15
N ALA A 62 -15.44 4.21 1.45
CA ALA A 62 -15.35 5.40 2.29
C ALA A 62 -13.96 6.03 2.22
N LYS A 63 -13.92 7.36 2.08
CA LYS A 63 -12.69 8.12 1.92
C LYS A 63 -11.74 8.02 3.11
N VAL A 64 -12.25 7.70 4.29
CA VAL A 64 -11.46 7.51 5.51
C VAL A 64 -10.60 6.24 5.49
N LEU A 65 -10.98 5.21 4.74
CA LEU A 65 -10.32 3.89 4.79
C LEU A 65 -8.80 3.96 4.59
N PRO A 66 -8.24 4.69 3.61
CA PRO A 66 -6.80 4.81 3.45
C PRO A 66 -6.08 5.46 4.64
N PHE A 67 -6.80 6.14 5.52
CA PHE A 67 -6.23 6.83 6.69
C PHE A 67 -6.29 5.99 7.97
N VAL A 68 -7.13 4.96 8.00
CA VAL A 68 -7.35 4.12 9.19
C VAL A 68 -7.03 2.65 8.98
N THR A 69 -6.67 2.24 7.77
CA THR A 69 -6.20 0.90 7.43
C THR A 69 -4.77 0.96 6.92
N SER A 70 -4.08 -0.18 6.82
CA SER A 70 -2.73 -0.26 6.28
C SER A 70 -2.66 -1.16 5.05
N THR A 71 -1.64 -0.93 4.24
CA THR A 71 -1.26 -1.79 3.11
C THR A 71 0.05 -2.51 3.42
N MET A 72 0.52 -3.39 2.54
CA MET A 72 1.85 -3.98 2.69
C MET A 72 2.94 -2.90 2.68
N ASP A 73 2.77 -1.88 1.85
CA ASP A 73 3.77 -0.85 1.62
C ASP A 73 3.96 0.09 2.82
N ASN A 74 2.90 0.34 3.60
CA ASN A 74 2.95 1.32 4.69
C ASN A 74 2.81 0.72 6.10
N CYS A 75 2.79 -0.60 6.23
CA CYS A 75 2.76 -1.28 7.51
C CYS A 75 4.17 -1.42 8.09
N LEU A 76 4.39 -0.94 9.31
CA LEU A 76 5.69 -1.04 10.01
C LEU A 76 6.04 -2.46 10.48
N GLY A 77 5.15 -3.44 10.32
CA GLY A 77 5.42 -4.81 10.73
C GLY A 77 5.75 -4.92 12.21
N LYS A 78 6.82 -5.64 12.54
CA LYS A 78 7.29 -5.84 13.93
C LYS A 78 7.78 -4.56 14.62
N ASP A 79 8.16 -3.55 13.84
CA ASP A 79 8.62 -2.26 14.37
C ASP A 79 7.47 -1.32 14.74
N CYS A 80 6.23 -1.73 14.46
CA CYS A 80 5.04 -0.95 14.79
C CYS A 80 4.88 -0.86 16.33
N PRO A 81 4.68 0.35 16.88
CA PRO A 81 4.44 0.51 18.32
C PRO A 81 3.16 -0.17 18.81
N ASP A 82 2.22 -0.44 17.89
CA ASP A 82 0.94 -1.12 18.17
C ASP A 82 0.93 -2.60 17.77
N TYR A 83 2.08 -3.21 17.55
CA TYR A 83 2.19 -4.57 17.01
C TYR A 83 1.40 -5.60 17.84
N GLU A 84 1.52 -5.56 19.19
CA GLU A 84 0.84 -6.51 20.07
C GLU A 84 -0.69 -6.35 20.08
N ASP A 85 -1.17 -5.12 19.90
CA ASP A 85 -2.59 -4.82 19.84
C ASP A 85 -3.18 -4.86 18.43
N CYS A 86 -2.36 -5.07 17.41
CA CYS A 86 -2.75 -5.08 16.02
C CYS A 86 -3.82 -6.14 15.71
N TYR A 87 -4.96 -5.70 15.21
CA TYR A 87 -6.09 -6.58 14.88
C TYR A 87 -5.73 -7.62 13.80
N MET A 88 -4.94 -7.22 12.78
CA MET A 88 -4.47 -8.15 11.75
C MET A 88 -3.56 -9.24 12.35
N ILE A 89 -2.66 -8.89 13.28
CA ILE A 89 -1.80 -9.86 13.97
C ILE A 89 -2.64 -10.79 14.84
N LYS A 90 -3.64 -10.26 15.56
CA LYS A 90 -4.57 -11.07 16.35
C LYS A 90 -5.37 -12.04 15.47
N ALA A 91 -5.84 -11.59 14.29
CA ALA A 91 -6.54 -12.45 13.33
C ALA A 91 -5.61 -13.56 12.79
N ARG A 92 -4.35 -13.21 12.48
CA ARG A 92 -3.33 -14.18 12.05
C ARG A 92 -3.03 -15.23 13.12
N ARG A 93 -2.86 -14.82 14.38
CA ARG A 93 -2.68 -15.76 15.51
C ARG A 93 -3.84 -16.76 15.62
N LYS A 94 -5.09 -16.27 15.43
CA LYS A 94 -6.27 -17.15 15.39
C LYS A 94 -6.24 -18.12 14.20
N ALA A 95 -5.77 -17.67 13.04
CA ALA A 95 -5.64 -18.54 11.87
C ALA A 95 -4.58 -19.64 12.07
N LEU A 96 -3.49 -19.35 12.77
CA LEU A 96 -2.46 -20.34 13.12
C LEU A 96 -2.99 -21.47 14.02
N ASP A 97 -3.99 -21.19 14.86
CA ASP A 97 -4.60 -22.15 15.79
C ASP A 97 -5.83 -22.85 15.17
N ALA A 98 -6.15 -22.59 13.91
CA ALA A 98 -7.35 -23.10 13.25
C ALA A 98 -7.06 -24.38 12.45
N ASP A 99 -8.07 -25.28 12.41
CA ASP A 99 -8.04 -26.50 11.58
C ASP A 99 -8.43 -26.19 10.12
N LEU A 100 -9.20 -25.13 9.90
CA LEU A 100 -9.63 -24.63 8.60
C LEU A 100 -9.47 -23.10 8.55
N VAL A 101 -8.76 -22.62 7.53
CA VAL A 101 -8.59 -21.18 7.28
C VAL A 101 -9.23 -20.79 5.96
N VAL A 102 -10.11 -19.82 5.99
CA VAL A 102 -10.72 -19.24 4.79
C VAL A 102 -9.99 -17.94 4.46
N VAL A 103 -9.49 -17.83 3.22
CA VAL A 103 -8.81 -16.64 2.70
C VAL A 103 -9.32 -16.33 1.30
N ASN A 104 -9.17 -15.08 0.84
CA ASN A 104 -9.40 -14.78 -0.58
C ASN A 104 -8.15 -15.10 -1.42
N HIS A 105 -8.32 -15.25 -2.72
CA HIS A 105 -7.24 -15.55 -3.66
C HIS A 105 -6.11 -14.50 -3.60
N HIS A 106 -6.43 -13.22 -3.51
CA HIS A 106 -5.43 -12.16 -3.42
C HIS A 106 -4.51 -12.31 -2.20
N LEU A 107 -5.05 -12.65 -1.04
CA LEU A 107 -4.25 -12.88 0.15
C LEU A 107 -3.37 -14.13 0.01
N PHE A 108 -3.92 -15.19 -0.60
CA PHE A 108 -3.18 -16.42 -0.87
C PHE A 108 -1.97 -16.19 -1.78
N PHE A 109 -2.16 -15.50 -2.91
CA PHE A 109 -1.06 -15.24 -3.84
C PHE A 109 -0.07 -14.18 -3.31
N ALA A 110 -0.53 -13.20 -2.53
CA ALA A 110 0.36 -12.29 -1.81
C ALA A 110 1.29 -13.04 -0.83
N ASP A 111 0.76 -14.05 -0.12
CA ASP A 111 1.54 -14.89 0.78
C ASP A 111 2.56 -15.76 0.01
N MET A 112 2.15 -16.37 -1.10
CA MET A 112 3.06 -17.13 -1.95
C MET A 112 4.23 -16.27 -2.46
N ALA A 113 3.95 -15.07 -2.95
CA ALA A 113 4.98 -14.15 -3.43
C ALA A 113 5.96 -13.74 -2.32
N LEU A 114 5.49 -13.60 -1.07
CA LEU A 114 6.35 -13.33 0.08
C LEU A 114 7.20 -14.53 0.48
N LYS A 115 6.65 -15.75 0.43
CA LYS A 115 7.39 -17.00 0.73
C LYS A 115 8.57 -17.19 -0.23
N ASP A 116 8.39 -16.90 -1.51
CA ASP A 116 9.45 -16.98 -2.52
C ASP A 116 10.62 -16.01 -2.23
N THR A 117 10.36 -14.90 -1.56
CA THR A 117 11.39 -13.92 -1.16
C THR A 117 12.03 -14.21 0.20
N GLY A 118 11.57 -15.24 0.92
CA GLY A 118 12.03 -15.59 2.27
C GLY A 118 11.51 -14.68 3.38
N PHE A 119 10.60 -13.77 3.07
CA PHE A 119 10.02 -12.82 4.02
C PHE A 119 8.63 -13.27 4.50
N GLY A 120 8.60 -14.04 5.57
CA GLY A 120 7.44 -14.26 6.45
C GLY A 120 6.19 -14.89 5.81
N GLU A 121 5.52 -15.71 6.57
CA GLU A 121 4.26 -16.33 6.22
C GLU A 121 3.10 -15.47 6.71
N LEU A 122 2.17 -15.10 5.82
CA LEU A 122 0.89 -14.48 6.20
C LEU A 122 -0.17 -15.53 6.55
N ILE A 123 -0.14 -16.66 5.84
CA ILE A 123 -1.06 -17.79 5.96
C ILE A 123 -0.30 -18.98 6.55
N PRO A 124 -0.88 -19.72 7.52
CA PRO A 124 -0.30 -20.95 8.03
C PRO A 124 -0.04 -21.99 6.92
N GLU A 125 0.93 -22.86 7.11
CA GLU A 125 1.08 -24.04 6.25
C GLU A 125 -0.19 -24.88 6.28
N ALA A 126 -0.58 -25.43 5.14
CA ALA A 126 -1.77 -26.24 4.99
C ALA A 126 -1.44 -27.53 4.23
N ASP A 127 -1.98 -28.66 4.68
CA ASP A 127 -1.85 -29.95 4.00
C ASP A 127 -2.66 -30.01 2.71
N VAL A 128 -3.78 -29.25 2.65
CA VAL A 128 -4.69 -29.19 1.50
C VAL A 128 -5.15 -27.77 1.26
N VAL A 129 -5.14 -27.35 0.00
CA VAL A 129 -5.68 -26.07 -0.46
C VAL A 129 -6.82 -26.34 -1.43
N ILE A 130 -7.98 -25.72 -1.19
CA ILE A 130 -9.17 -25.82 -2.05
C ILE A 130 -9.44 -24.43 -2.63
N PHE A 131 -9.41 -24.34 -3.95
CA PHE A 131 -9.76 -23.12 -4.66
C PHE A 131 -11.21 -23.14 -5.14
N ASP A 132 -11.98 -22.15 -4.73
CA ASP A 132 -13.26 -21.81 -5.33
C ASP A 132 -13.04 -20.87 -6.51
N GLU A 133 -13.95 -20.85 -7.49
CA GLU A 133 -13.85 -19.97 -8.69
C GLU A 133 -12.46 -20.03 -9.36
N ALA A 134 -11.90 -21.22 -9.54
CA ALA A 134 -10.54 -21.45 -9.99
C ALA A 134 -10.19 -20.80 -11.35
N HIS A 135 -11.19 -20.43 -12.13
CA HIS A 135 -11.01 -19.73 -13.41
C HIS A 135 -10.39 -18.32 -13.25
N GLN A 136 -10.48 -17.70 -12.07
CA GLN A 136 -9.90 -16.40 -11.77
C GLN A 136 -8.39 -16.47 -11.39
N ILE A 137 -7.90 -17.67 -11.08
CA ILE A 137 -6.53 -17.86 -10.57
C ILE A 137 -5.45 -17.32 -11.51
N PRO A 138 -5.48 -17.57 -12.85
CA PRO A 138 -4.40 -17.09 -13.72
C PRO A 138 -4.27 -15.57 -13.74
N ASP A 139 -5.38 -14.84 -13.74
CA ASP A 139 -5.37 -13.38 -13.75
C ASP A 139 -4.86 -12.81 -12.42
N ILE A 140 -5.37 -13.33 -11.30
CA ILE A 140 -4.95 -12.89 -9.96
C ILE A 140 -3.48 -13.23 -9.72
N ALA A 141 -3.03 -14.44 -10.06
CA ALA A 141 -1.63 -14.84 -9.88
C ALA A 141 -0.68 -13.91 -10.66
N SER A 142 -1.05 -13.50 -11.88
CA SER A 142 -0.25 -12.60 -12.71
C SER A 142 0.00 -11.25 -12.05
N GLU A 143 -0.92 -10.75 -11.23
CA GLU A 143 -0.77 -9.50 -10.49
C GLU A 143 0.34 -9.58 -9.41
N TYR A 144 0.52 -10.76 -8.81
CA TYR A 144 1.47 -10.93 -7.68
C TYR A 144 2.87 -11.36 -8.11
N PHE A 145 3.00 -12.04 -9.24
CA PHE A 145 4.29 -12.48 -9.77
C PHE A 145 4.88 -11.53 -10.80
N GLY A 146 4.15 -10.46 -11.15
CA GLY A 146 4.62 -9.36 -11.97
C GLY A 146 5.12 -8.16 -11.16
N GLU A 147 5.94 -7.33 -11.77
CA GLU A 147 6.29 -6.02 -11.22
C GLU A 147 5.36 -4.93 -11.77
N SER A 148 4.92 -4.04 -10.92
CA SER A 148 4.09 -2.91 -11.33
C SER A 148 4.45 -1.64 -10.58
N LEU A 149 4.28 -0.50 -11.23
CA LEU A 149 4.36 0.83 -10.62
C LEU A 149 3.12 1.60 -11.03
N SER A 150 2.31 2.01 -10.07
CA SER A 150 1.08 2.76 -10.33
C SER A 150 1.16 4.20 -9.82
N SER A 151 0.45 5.10 -10.49
CA SER A 151 0.29 6.49 -10.01
C SER A 151 -0.36 6.55 -8.63
N ARG A 152 -1.22 5.59 -8.29
CA ARG A 152 -1.84 5.48 -6.97
C ARG A 152 -0.81 5.22 -5.88
N GLN A 153 0.15 4.29 -6.10
CA GLN A 153 1.23 4.02 -5.15
C GLN A 153 2.05 5.29 -4.86
N LEU A 154 2.39 6.05 -5.90
CA LEU A 154 3.14 7.31 -5.76
C LEU A 154 2.33 8.41 -5.05
N HIS A 155 1.04 8.48 -5.32
CA HIS A 155 0.14 9.39 -4.62
C HIS A 155 0.01 9.04 -3.12
N ASP A 156 -0.17 7.76 -2.80
CA ASP A 156 -0.27 7.28 -1.41
C ASP A 156 1.04 7.51 -0.65
N LEU A 157 2.18 7.28 -1.29
CA LEU A 157 3.50 7.59 -0.76
C LEU A 157 3.64 9.09 -0.43
N SER A 158 3.25 9.97 -1.36
CA SER A 158 3.33 11.42 -1.18
C SER A 158 2.40 11.91 -0.07
N ARG A 159 1.22 11.32 0.06
CA ARG A 159 0.28 11.60 1.15
C ARG A 159 0.83 11.19 2.51
N ASP A 160 1.42 10.00 2.61
CA ASP A 160 2.01 9.51 3.85
C ASP A 160 3.23 10.38 4.26
N LEU A 161 4.04 10.82 3.29
CA LEU A 161 5.14 11.77 3.52
C LEU A 161 4.64 13.12 4.04
N GLU A 162 3.58 13.67 3.45
CA GLU A 162 2.97 14.92 3.91
C GLU A 162 2.48 14.80 5.35
N LEU A 163 1.91 13.64 5.73
CA LEU A 163 1.50 13.38 7.10
C LEU A 163 2.70 13.41 8.05
N VAL A 164 3.78 12.69 7.74
CA VAL A 164 5.02 12.67 8.54
C VAL A 164 5.60 14.08 8.67
N TYR A 165 5.67 14.83 7.58
CA TYR A 165 6.11 16.21 7.59
C TYR A 165 5.29 17.05 8.58
N ARG A 166 3.96 16.99 8.50
CA ARG A 166 3.08 17.82 9.33
C ARG A 166 3.02 17.40 10.80
N THR A 167 3.24 16.14 11.10
CA THR A 167 3.17 15.63 12.48
C THR A 167 4.51 15.66 13.20
N SER A 168 5.58 15.20 12.54
CA SER A 168 6.86 14.90 13.20
C SER A 168 8.02 15.75 12.70
N LEU A 169 8.02 16.20 11.43
CA LEU A 169 9.19 16.78 10.76
C LEU A 169 8.91 18.14 10.13
N LYS A 170 8.19 19.02 10.83
CA LYS A 170 7.81 20.37 10.34
C LYS A 170 8.99 21.27 9.99
N ASP A 171 10.16 21.00 10.56
CA ASP A 171 11.42 21.68 10.27
C ASP A 171 11.99 21.32 8.88
N ALA A 172 11.66 20.16 8.35
CA ALA A 172 12.18 19.63 7.10
C ALA A 172 11.30 19.98 5.88
N LYS A 173 11.17 21.26 5.55
CA LYS A 173 10.32 21.77 4.45
C LYS A 173 10.62 21.13 3.10
N GLN A 174 11.86 20.69 2.86
CA GLN A 174 12.25 20.02 1.63
C GLN A 174 11.50 18.71 1.41
N LEU A 175 11.07 18.00 2.48
CA LEU A 175 10.26 16.78 2.38
C LEU A 175 8.91 17.08 1.72
N HIS A 176 8.25 18.15 2.17
CA HIS A 176 6.99 18.60 1.57
C HIS A 176 7.16 18.96 0.10
N THR A 177 8.15 19.81 -0.22
CA THR A 177 8.40 20.27 -1.60
C THR A 177 8.72 19.11 -2.54
N ALA A 178 9.58 18.18 -2.13
CA ALA A 178 9.96 17.02 -2.93
C ALA A 178 8.79 16.03 -3.10
N GLY A 179 7.99 15.81 -2.05
CA GLY A 179 6.79 14.98 -2.10
C GLY A 179 5.73 15.52 -3.06
N GLU A 180 5.42 16.83 -2.99
CA GLU A 180 4.47 17.45 -3.92
C GLU A 180 4.98 17.41 -5.37
N LYS A 181 6.29 17.60 -5.61
CA LYS A 181 6.87 17.45 -6.94
C LYS A 181 6.70 16.04 -7.50
N CYS A 182 6.94 15.00 -6.69
CA CYS A 182 6.75 13.62 -7.07
C CYS A 182 5.28 13.33 -7.42
N LYS A 183 4.35 13.80 -6.59
CA LYS A 183 2.91 13.67 -6.82
C LYS A 183 2.47 14.33 -8.12
N MET A 184 2.89 15.57 -8.38
CA MET A 184 2.53 16.30 -9.60
C MET A 184 3.09 15.62 -10.85
N THR A 185 4.35 15.24 -10.87
CA THR A 185 4.96 14.57 -12.04
C THR A 185 4.34 13.21 -12.32
N SER A 186 3.94 12.48 -11.28
CA SER A 186 3.19 11.22 -11.41
C SER A 186 1.80 11.44 -12.02
N ALA A 187 1.09 12.49 -11.58
CA ALA A 187 -0.21 12.86 -12.12
C ALA A 187 -0.12 13.29 -13.59
N ASP A 188 0.88 14.11 -13.95
CA ASP A 188 1.13 14.53 -15.32
C ASP A 188 1.41 13.35 -16.24
N LEU A 189 2.23 12.38 -15.79
CA LEU A 189 2.47 11.16 -16.55
C LEU A 189 1.17 10.36 -16.75
N ARG A 190 0.34 10.25 -15.70
CA ARG A 190 -0.95 9.54 -15.77
C ARG A 190 -1.91 10.16 -16.79
N LEU A 191 -1.89 11.47 -16.97
CA LEU A 191 -2.76 12.18 -17.93
C LEU A 191 -2.44 11.85 -19.39
N LEU A 192 -1.28 11.30 -19.70
CA LEU A 192 -0.92 10.84 -21.05
C LEU A 192 -1.60 9.52 -21.45
N PHE A 193 -2.29 8.86 -20.50
CA PHE A 193 -2.95 7.57 -20.70
C PHE A 193 -4.47 7.72 -20.55
N PRO A 194 -5.26 6.81 -21.18
CA PRO A 194 -6.72 6.81 -21.06
C PRO A 194 -7.18 6.73 -19.59
N GLU A 195 -8.33 7.35 -19.29
CA GLU A 195 -8.94 7.28 -17.95
C GLU A 195 -9.34 5.85 -17.57
N GLN A 196 -9.88 5.11 -18.53
CA GLN A 196 -10.24 3.71 -18.34
C GLN A 196 -8.99 2.83 -18.41
N ALA A 197 -8.89 1.88 -17.49
CA ALA A 197 -7.82 0.89 -17.50
C ALA A 197 -7.89 0.06 -18.80
N GLN A 198 -6.86 0.18 -19.62
CA GLN A 198 -6.70 -0.59 -20.86
C GLN A 198 -5.35 -1.27 -20.83
N LYS A 199 -5.33 -2.56 -21.22
CA LYS A 199 -4.08 -3.25 -21.51
C LYS A 199 -3.53 -2.72 -22.83
N GLY A 200 -2.25 -2.38 -22.87
CA GLY A 200 -1.60 -1.84 -24.06
C GLY A 200 -0.15 -2.27 -24.14
N ASN A 201 0.47 -2.01 -25.29
CA ASN A 201 1.89 -2.29 -25.48
C ASN A 201 2.71 -1.16 -24.88
N TRP A 202 3.28 -1.40 -23.70
CA TRP A 202 4.11 -0.42 -23.01
C TRP A 202 5.37 -0.04 -23.79
N ARG A 203 5.98 -0.96 -24.54
CA ARG A 203 7.15 -0.67 -25.38
C ARG A 203 6.83 0.36 -26.45
N GLU A 204 5.62 0.32 -27.02
CA GLU A 204 5.15 1.30 -27.98
C GLU A 204 4.97 2.68 -27.33
N MET A 205 4.42 2.72 -26.11
CA MET A 205 4.29 3.96 -25.35
C MET A 205 5.66 4.60 -25.05
N LEU A 206 6.68 3.80 -24.78
CA LEU A 206 8.05 4.29 -24.55
C LEU A 206 8.70 4.93 -25.78
N THR A 207 8.15 4.79 -26.98
CA THR A 207 8.66 5.48 -28.20
C THR A 207 8.14 6.91 -28.34
N ARG A 208 7.14 7.31 -27.55
CA ARG A 208 6.55 8.65 -27.61
C ARG A 208 7.40 9.66 -26.86
N ASP A 209 7.81 10.75 -27.50
CA ASP A 209 8.66 11.78 -26.89
C ASP A 209 8.04 12.41 -25.65
N GLU A 210 6.72 12.63 -25.65
CA GLU A 210 5.98 13.16 -24.51
C GLU A 210 6.03 12.23 -23.29
N VAL A 211 5.90 10.90 -23.52
CA VAL A 211 5.99 9.87 -22.47
C VAL A 211 7.40 9.80 -21.91
N GLN A 212 8.43 9.77 -22.76
CA GLN A 212 9.83 9.77 -22.34
C GLN A 212 10.17 11.01 -21.51
N THR A 213 9.68 12.18 -21.94
CA THR A 213 9.88 13.44 -21.22
C THR A 213 9.26 13.39 -19.82
N GLN A 214 8.03 12.90 -19.68
CA GLN A 214 7.38 12.81 -18.38
C GLN A 214 7.99 11.71 -17.49
N ILE A 215 8.44 10.59 -18.05
CA ILE A 215 9.19 9.55 -17.32
C ILE A 215 10.49 10.15 -16.78
N SER A 216 11.24 10.92 -17.58
CA SER A 216 12.46 11.60 -17.13
C SER A 216 12.17 12.54 -15.96
N LYS A 217 11.13 13.36 -16.06
CA LYS A 217 10.71 14.26 -14.96
C LYS A 217 10.33 13.50 -13.69
N LEU A 218 9.63 12.37 -13.81
CA LEU A 218 9.27 11.53 -12.67
C LEU A 218 10.51 10.89 -12.04
N ASN A 219 11.44 10.40 -12.86
CA ASN A 219 12.70 9.86 -12.39
C ASN A 219 13.51 10.90 -11.60
N ASP A 220 13.61 12.12 -12.12
CA ASP A 220 14.29 13.22 -11.44
C ASP A 220 13.61 13.58 -10.11
N ALA A 221 12.27 13.62 -10.10
CA ALA A 221 11.50 13.90 -8.89
C ALA A 221 11.70 12.82 -7.82
N LEU A 222 11.72 11.53 -8.21
CA LEU A 222 11.98 10.41 -7.30
C LEU A 222 13.43 10.43 -6.79
N ASN A 223 14.40 10.79 -7.63
CA ASN A 223 15.81 10.94 -7.22
C ASN A 223 15.98 12.05 -6.19
N ILE A 224 15.38 13.22 -6.43
CA ILE A 224 15.39 14.33 -5.48
C ILE A 224 14.72 13.92 -4.17
N LEU A 225 13.56 13.29 -4.25
CA LEU A 225 12.84 12.81 -3.06
C LEU A 225 13.67 11.82 -2.24
N TYR A 226 14.33 10.87 -2.90
CA TYR A 226 15.24 9.90 -2.28
C TYR A 226 16.36 10.60 -1.50
N GLU A 227 17.06 11.55 -2.12
CA GLU A 227 18.18 12.26 -1.48
C GLU A 227 17.68 13.13 -0.31
N VAL A 228 16.53 13.78 -0.45
CA VAL A 228 15.96 14.60 0.62
C VAL A 228 15.55 13.72 1.83
N ILE A 229 14.87 12.59 1.61
CA ILE A 229 14.49 11.69 2.71
C ILE A 229 15.73 11.13 3.41
N LYS A 230 16.76 10.76 2.64
CA LYS A 230 18.02 10.21 3.15
C LYS A 230 18.68 11.10 4.20
N LEU A 231 18.54 12.44 4.09
CA LEU A 231 19.08 13.38 5.06
C LEU A 231 18.35 13.35 6.42
N HIS A 232 17.17 12.76 6.49
CA HIS A 232 16.31 12.76 7.66
C HIS A 232 16.02 11.36 8.22
N LEU A 233 16.72 10.33 7.73
CA LEU A 233 16.56 8.94 8.19
C LEU A 233 16.74 8.81 9.70
N SER A 234 16.09 7.82 10.28
CA SER A 234 16.10 7.50 11.72
C SER A 234 15.43 8.55 12.62
N ARG A 235 14.85 9.62 12.06
CA ARG A 235 14.10 10.63 12.81
C ARG A 235 12.65 10.22 13.05
N ASP A 236 12.10 9.40 12.16
CA ASP A 236 10.72 8.91 12.22
C ASP A 236 10.62 7.56 11.50
N LYS A 237 9.99 6.56 12.12
CA LYS A 237 9.89 5.20 11.57
C LYS A 237 9.04 5.14 10.28
N ASP A 238 8.02 5.97 10.18
CA ASP A 238 7.20 6.05 8.96
C ASP A 238 8.00 6.69 7.83
N LEU A 239 8.88 7.65 8.12
CA LEU A 239 9.80 8.20 7.13
C LEU A 239 10.78 7.13 6.61
N ASP A 240 11.33 6.32 7.50
CA ASP A 240 12.23 5.21 7.13
C ASP A 240 11.50 4.21 6.21
N SER A 241 10.25 3.88 6.51
CA SER A 241 9.39 3.05 5.64
C SER A 241 9.11 3.71 4.29
N ILE A 242 8.86 5.03 4.26
CA ILE A 242 8.67 5.78 3.01
C ILE A 242 9.95 5.78 2.18
N PHE A 243 11.13 5.84 2.79
CA PHE A 243 12.40 5.74 2.09
C PHE A 243 12.55 4.43 1.32
N GLU A 244 12.20 3.30 1.93
CA GLU A 244 12.20 1.99 1.25
C GLU A 244 11.23 1.96 0.06
N ARG A 245 10.04 2.55 0.22
CA ARG A 245 9.05 2.67 -0.87
C ARG A 245 9.55 3.53 -2.02
N VAL A 246 10.24 4.63 -1.75
CA VAL A 246 10.84 5.48 -2.78
C VAL A 246 11.97 4.74 -3.49
N SER A 247 12.80 4.00 -2.75
CA SER A 247 13.87 3.17 -3.30
C SER A 247 13.32 2.10 -4.25
N ASP A 248 12.27 1.41 -3.84
CA ASP A 248 11.58 0.40 -4.65
C ASP A 248 10.93 1.02 -5.91
N ALA A 249 10.24 2.16 -5.76
CA ALA A 249 9.62 2.86 -6.90
C ALA A 249 10.66 3.30 -7.94
N ARG A 250 11.83 3.79 -7.51
CA ARG A 250 12.96 4.13 -8.41
C ARG A 250 13.46 2.93 -9.18
N ALA A 251 13.69 1.82 -8.48
CA ALA A 251 14.16 0.58 -9.08
C ALA A 251 13.14 0.02 -10.10
N LYS A 252 11.86 0.02 -9.75
CA LYS A 252 10.77 -0.39 -10.63
C LYS A 252 10.66 0.51 -11.86
N LEU A 253 10.70 1.83 -11.70
CA LEU A 253 10.65 2.76 -12.82
C LEU A 253 11.80 2.49 -13.79
N ALA A 254 13.02 2.30 -13.29
CA ALA A 254 14.18 1.99 -14.13
C ALA A 254 13.99 0.69 -14.92
N ARG A 255 13.51 -0.39 -14.27
CA ARG A 255 13.24 -1.67 -14.95
C ARG A 255 12.13 -1.59 -15.99
N LEU A 256 11.00 -0.93 -15.63
CA LEU A 256 9.84 -0.79 -16.52
C LEU A 256 10.13 0.12 -17.73
N THR A 257 11.13 0.98 -17.66
CA THR A 257 11.54 1.88 -18.76
C THR A 257 12.72 1.35 -19.57
N ASP A 258 13.32 0.24 -19.17
CA ASP A 258 14.35 -0.46 -19.95
C ASP A 258 13.70 -1.26 -21.10
N ALA A 259 13.58 -0.63 -22.27
CA ALA A 259 13.01 -1.26 -23.47
C ALA A 259 13.88 -2.42 -24.00
N GLY A 260 15.13 -2.54 -23.59
CA GLY A 260 16.07 -3.59 -24.02
C GLY A 260 15.92 -4.92 -23.28
N GLN A 261 15.12 -4.98 -22.23
CA GLN A 261 14.96 -6.16 -21.39
C GLN A 261 14.32 -7.31 -22.16
N LYS A 262 15.06 -8.42 -22.35
CA LYS A 262 14.58 -9.62 -23.05
C LYS A 262 13.88 -10.56 -22.07
N GLY A 263 12.84 -11.26 -22.55
CA GLY A 263 12.13 -12.29 -21.77
C GLY A 263 11.09 -11.75 -20.78
N VAL A 264 10.81 -10.45 -20.82
CA VAL A 264 9.76 -9.80 -19.98
C VAL A 264 8.66 -9.25 -20.90
N SER A 265 7.43 -9.53 -20.57
CA SER A 265 6.26 -8.90 -21.21
C SER A 265 5.96 -7.58 -20.49
N LEU A 266 6.07 -6.46 -21.20
CA LEU A 266 5.72 -5.11 -20.72
C LEU A 266 4.38 -4.68 -21.29
N TRP A 267 3.40 -4.45 -20.45
CA TRP A 267 2.02 -4.10 -20.80
C TRP A 267 1.31 -3.27 -19.72
#